data_e575792cac165d033efb5284250db82a
#
_entry.id   e575792cac165d033efb5284250db82a
#
_cell.length_a   1.000
_cell.length_b   1.000
_cell.length_c   1.000
_cell.angle_alpha   90.00
_cell.angle_beta   90.00
_cell.angle_gamma   90.00
#
_symmetry.space_group_name_H-M   'P 1'
#
loop_
_entity.id
_entity.type
_entity.pdbx_description
1 polymer ?
#
loop_
_entity_poly.entity_id
_entity_poly.type
_entity_poly.pdbx_seq_one_letter_code
_entity_poly.pdbx_strand_id
1 'polypeptide(L)'
;ITSLWSQATGKGVTVAVIDTGVDGTHPDLEGNVLRGTDVSGVGSEDGWKGLGAEPMHGTEVASLIAGHGHDTQGYSAIAGQPGKPTGMIGVAPDAKILPISLNMGTTGGKSIDEQIPAAVRYAVDHGAQIINMSIGSNKTSWPQSWDEAFAYAEQKGVLIVAAAGIRG
;
A
#
# COMPACT_ATOMS: atom_id res chain seq x y z
N ILE A 1 -17.28 -0.20 -11.98
CA ILE A 1 -15.81 -0.43 -12.03
C ILE A 1 -15.48 -1.50 -13.07
N THR A 2 -16.15 -2.65 -13.08
CA THR A 2 -15.87 -3.76 -14.02
C THR A 2 -15.92 -3.37 -15.49
N SER A 3 -16.74 -2.37 -15.86
CA SER A 3 -16.80 -1.84 -17.23
C SER A 3 -15.50 -1.12 -17.65
N LEU A 4 -14.70 -0.67 -16.71
CA LEU A 4 -13.43 0.00 -16.99
C LEU A 4 -12.29 -0.99 -17.23
N TRP A 5 -12.40 -2.21 -16.76
CA TRP A 5 -11.34 -3.21 -16.90
C TRP A 5 -11.09 -3.66 -18.35
N SER A 6 -12.06 -3.44 -19.25
CA SER A 6 -11.80 -3.57 -20.68
C SER A 6 -10.84 -2.52 -21.25
N GLN A 7 -10.62 -1.43 -20.51
CA GLN A 7 -9.76 -0.32 -20.92
C GLN A 7 -8.49 -0.23 -20.08
N ALA A 8 -8.59 -0.45 -18.76
CA ALA A 8 -7.48 -0.33 -17.82
C ALA A 8 -7.68 -1.22 -16.59
N THR A 9 -6.68 -2.02 -16.25
CA THR A 9 -6.64 -2.92 -15.10
C THR A 9 -5.56 -2.56 -14.09
N GLY A 10 -4.84 -1.46 -14.33
CA GLY A 10 -3.66 -1.08 -13.54
C GLY A 10 -2.36 -1.75 -14.00
N LYS A 11 -2.36 -2.48 -15.12
CA LYS A 11 -1.17 -3.16 -15.64
C LYS A 11 -0.05 -2.15 -15.89
N GLY A 12 1.13 -2.44 -15.33
CA GLY A 12 2.31 -1.58 -15.43
C GLY A 12 2.34 -0.43 -14.42
N VAL A 13 1.35 -0.33 -13.53
CA VAL A 13 1.32 0.67 -12.47
C VAL A 13 1.78 0.04 -11.16
N THR A 14 2.68 0.74 -10.46
CA THR A 14 3.10 0.41 -9.10
C THR A 14 2.50 1.41 -8.12
N VAL A 15 1.78 0.89 -7.14
CA VAL A 15 1.20 1.66 -6.04
C VAL A 15 1.96 1.34 -4.76
N ALA A 16 2.63 2.31 -4.17
CA ALA A 16 3.20 2.15 -2.84
C ALA A 16 2.09 2.23 -1.80
N VAL A 17 2.02 1.24 -0.92
CA VAL A 17 1.12 1.23 0.23
C VAL A 17 1.96 1.48 1.48
N ILE A 18 1.91 2.71 1.97
CA ILE A 18 2.54 3.13 3.22
C ILE A 18 1.53 2.90 4.34
N ASP A 19 1.70 1.77 5.04
CA ASP A 19 0.72 1.29 6.00
C ASP A 19 1.36 0.33 7.01
N THR A 20 0.59 -0.49 7.69
CA THR A 20 1.07 -1.46 8.69
C THR A 20 1.91 -2.60 8.13
N GLY A 21 2.01 -2.75 6.82
CA GLY A 21 2.60 -3.87 6.09
C GLY A 21 1.56 -4.59 5.25
N VAL A 22 2.00 -5.37 4.26
CA VAL A 22 1.10 -6.11 3.36
C VAL A 22 1.54 -7.56 3.29
N ASP A 23 0.65 -8.48 3.63
CA ASP A 23 0.90 -9.92 3.48
C ASP A 23 0.90 -10.31 1.99
N GLY A 24 2.10 -10.43 1.41
CA GLY A 24 2.29 -10.81 0.01
C GLY A 24 1.97 -12.27 -0.30
N THR A 25 1.68 -13.08 0.73
CA THR A 25 1.24 -14.48 0.57
C THR A 25 -0.28 -14.62 0.58
N HIS A 26 -1.02 -13.52 0.81
CA HIS A 26 -2.47 -13.55 0.81
C HIS A 26 -3.00 -14.00 -0.57
N PRO A 27 -3.93 -14.99 -0.64
CA PRO A 27 -4.36 -15.57 -1.92
C PRO A 27 -4.91 -14.55 -2.92
N ASP A 28 -5.54 -13.48 -2.45
CA ASP A 28 -6.08 -12.42 -3.32
C ASP A 28 -5.03 -11.45 -3.84
N LEU A 29 -3.80 -11.51 -3.32
CA LEU A 29 -2.71 -10.58 -3.63
C LEU A 29 -1.46 -11.28 -4.17
N GLU A 30 -1.41 -12.60 -4.09
CA GLU A 30 -0.23 -13.38 -4.49
C GLU A 30 0.23 -13.04 -5.91
N GLY A 31 1.52 -12.69 -6.04
CA GLY A 31 2.11 -12.24 -7.31
C GLY A 31 1.92 -10.76 -7.63
N ASN A 32 1.06 -10.03 -6.92
CA ASN A 32 0.89 -8.58 -7.07
C ASN A 32 1.69 -7.75 -6.05
N VAL A 33 2.20 -8.36 -4.98
CA VAL A 33 2.98 -7.68 -3.95
C VAL A 33 4.46 -7.83 -4.21
N LEU A 34 5.13 -6.71 -4.40
CA LEU A 34 6.59 -6.63 -4.56
C LEU A 34 7.28 -6.76 -3.20
N ARG A 35 8.58 -6.98 -3.20
CA ARG A 35 9.39 -6.78 -1.99
C ARG A 35 9.57 -5.28 -1.79
N GLY A 36 9.09 -4.79 -0.68
CA GLY A 36 9.19 -3.40 -0.28
C GLY A 36 10.21 -3.19 0.83
N THR A 37 9.80 -2.51 1.89
CA THR A 37 10.69 -2.24 3.03
C THR A 37 9.90 -1.99 4.32
N ASP A 38 10.63 -2.01 5.44
CA ASP A 38 10.17 -1.50 6.72
C ASP A 38 10.91 -0.23 7.08
N VAL A 39 10.19 0.84 7.39
CA VAL A 39 10.78 2.11 7.85
C VAL A 39 10.70 2.28 9.37
N SER A 40 10.00 1.39 10.05
CA SER A 40 9.82 1.45 11.51
C SER A 40 11.02 0.93 12.29
N GLY A 41 11.79 0.00 11.72
CA GLY A 41 12.88 -0.70 12.38
C GLY A 41 12.45 -1.91 13.22
N VAL A 42 11.15 -2.28 13.17
CA VAL A 42 10.59 -3.42 13.94
C VAL A 42 9.80 -4.40 13.05
N GLY A 43 9.69 -4.11 11.76
CA GLY A 43 9.03 -4.94 10.76
C GLY A 43 9.95 -5.93 10.06
N SER A 44 9.45 -6.49 8.96
CA SER A 44 10.25 -7.34 8.05
C SER A 44 10.88 -6.49 6.96
N GLU A 45 12.07 -6.91 6.49
CA GLU A 45 12.84 -6.18 5.46
C GLU A 45 12.08 -5.97 4.14
N ASP A 46 11.09 -6.82 3.86
CA ASP A 46 10.27 -6.77 2.65
C ASP A 46 8.94 -6.01 2.81
N GLY A 47 8.64 -5.55 4.03
CA GLY A 47 7.38 -4.87 4.33
C GLY A 47 6.16 -5.79 4.38
N TRP A 48 6.34 -7.12 4.41
CA TRP A 48 5.24 -8.09 4.35
C TRP A 48 4.64 -8.43 5.71
N LYS A 49 5.32 -8.08 6.79
CA LYS A 49 4.83 -8.34 8.14
C LYS A 49 3.95 -7.18 8.62
N GLY A 50 2.71 -7.50 8.97
CA GLY A 50 1.80 -6.54 9.58
C GLY A 50 2.26 -6.09 10.97
N LEU A 51 2.16 -4.80 11.27
CA LEU A 51 2.61 -4.15 12.49
C LEU A 51 1.46 -3.44 13.21
N GLY A 52 1.68 -3.17 14.49
CA GLY A 52 0.74 -2.37 15.29
C GLY A 52 -0.48 -3.12 15.78
N ALA A 53 -1.52 -2.38 16.18
CA ALA A 53 -2.76 -2.92 16.74
C ALA A 53 -3.67 -3.56 15.68
N GLU A 54 -3.57 -3.08 14.44
CA GLU A 54 -4.36 -3.56 13.30
C GLU A 54 -3.42 -4.08 12.19
N PRO A 55 -2.74 -5.21 12.42
CA PRO A 55 -1.67 -5.67 11.53
C PRO A 55 -2.15 -6.06 10.13
N MET A 56 -3.44 -6.30 9.95
CA MET A 56 -4.03 -6.64 8.64
C MET A 56 -4.45 -5.42 7.82
N HIS A 57 -4.48 -4.22 8.41
CA HIS A 57 -4.99 -3.01 7.76
C HIS A 57 -4.31 -2.73 6.41
N GLY A 58 -2.98 -2.79 6.34
CA GLY A 58 -2.26 -2.60 5.08
C GLY A 58 -2.58 -3.67 4.02
N THR A 59 -2.82 -4.92 4.43
CA THR A 59 -3.25 -5.99 3.52
C THR A 59 -4.67 -5.74 3.00
N GLU A 60 -5.58 -5.28 3.85
CA GLU A 60 -6.95 -4.91 3.45
C GLU A 60 -6.93 -3.75 2.44
N VAL A 61 -6.16 -2.70 2.73
CA VAL A 61 -5.96 -1.56 1.80
C VAL A 61 -5.39 -2.02 0.47
N ALA A 62 -4.35 -2.85 0.48
CA ALA A 62 -3.75 -3.39 -0.73
C ALA A 62 -4.74 -4.23 -1.54
N SER A 63 -5.60 -5.01 -0.87
CA SER A 63 -6.62 -5.83 -1.52
C SER A 63 -7.69 -5.00 -2.23
N LEU A 64 -8.07 -3.84 -1.66
CA LEU A 64 -8.97 -2.90 -2.32
C LEU A 64 -8.36 -2.26 -3.57
N ILE A 65 -7.04 -2.14 -3.62
CA ILE A 65 -6.31 -1.58 -4.76
C ILE A 65 -6.09 -2.65 -5.83
N ALA A 66 -5.42 -3.75 -5.50
CA ALA A 66 -4.85 -4.70 -6.44
C ALA A 66 -5.20 -6.17 -6.15
N GLY A 67 -6.22 -6.43 -5.35
CA GLY A 67 -6.74 -7.77 -5.18
C GLY A 67 -7.24 -8.31 -6.53
N HIS A 68 -6.90 -9.56 -6.83
CA HIS A 68 -7.34 -10.24 -8.06
C HIS A 68 -8.30 -11.40 -7.79
N GLY A 69 -8.63 -11.62 -6.52
CA GLY A 69 -9.40 -12.77 -6.09
C GLY A 69 -8.63 -14.10 -6.24
N HIS A 70 -9.23 -15.15 -5.77
CA HIS A 70 -8.77 -16.53 -5.96
C HIS A 70 -9.96 -17.44 -6.18
N ASP A 71 -9.75 -18.62 -6.72
CA ASP A 71 -10.77 -19.65 -6.74
C ASP A 71 -10.62 -20.60 -5.52
N THR A 72 -11.63 -21.42 -5.29
CA THR A 72 -11.61 -22.40 -4.20
C THR A 72 -10.59 -23.53 -4.41
N GLN A 73 -9.91 -23.57 -5.56
CA GLN A 73 -8.87 -24.52 -5.91
C GLN A 73 -7.47 -23.91 -5.88
N GLY A 74 -7.33 -22.66 -5.45
CA GLY A 74 -6.05 -21.97 -5.31
C GLY A 74 -5.52 -21.33 -6.60
N TYR A 75 -6.36 -21.20 -7.61
CA TYR A 75 -6.01 -20.44 -8.82
C TYR A 75 -6.42 -18.99 -8.66
N SER A 76 -5.48 -18.08 -8.86
CA SER A 76 -5.82 -16.66 -8.93
C SER A 76 -6.69 -16.40 -10.15
N ALA A 77 -7.86 -15.81 -9.92
CA ALA A 77 -8.72 -15.38 -11.01
C ALA A 77 -8.32 -13.96 -11.40
N ILE A 78 -7.93 -13.78 -12.65
CA ILE A 78 -7.76 -12.44 -13.21
C ILE A 78 -9.14 -11.81 -13.33
N ALA A 79 -9.29 -10.59 -12.88
CA ALA A 79 -10.54 -9.85 -12.95
C ALA A 79 -11.13 -9.88 -14.38
N GLY A 80 -12.40 -10.28 -14.49
CA GLY A 80 -13.10 -10.36 -15.76
C GLY A 80 -12.99 -11.68 -16.50
N GLN A 81 -12.32 -12.69 -15.97
CA GLN A 81 -12.38 -14.05 -16.53
C GLN A 81 -13.64 -14.79 -16.04
N PRO A 82 -14.26 -15.64 -16.89
CA PRO A 82 -15.44 -16.41 -16.52
C PRO A 82 -15.06 -17.60 -15.62
N GLY A 83 -14.56 -17.34 -14.48
CA GLY A 83 -14.48 -18.21 -13.31
C GLY A 83 -15.36 -17.59 -12.24
N LYS A 84 -15.60 -18.26 -11.15
CA LYS A 84 -16.24 -17.66 -9.99
C LYS A 84 -15.12 -17.26 -9.01
N PRO A 85 -14.45 -16.10 -9.19
CA PRO A 85 -13.45 -15.68 -8.23
C PRO A 85 -14.14 -15.52 -6.88
N THR A 86 -13.61 -16.17 -5.89
CA THR A 86 -13.89 -15.91 -4.49
C THR A 86 -12.84 -14.92 -3.98
N GLY A 87 -13.13 -14.23 -2.90
CA GLY A 87 -12.20 -13.28 -2.33
C GLY A 87 -12.38 -11.85 -2.83
N MET A 88 -11.38 -11.03 -2.55
CA MET A 88 -11.42 -9.59 -2.83
C MET A 88 -10.87 -9.29 -4.22
N ILE A 89 -11.65 -8.54 -5.00
CA ILE A 89 -11.18 -7.96 -6.26
C ILE A 89 -11.11 -6.45 -6.10
N GLY A 90 -9.93 -5.92 -6.25
CA GLY A 90 -9.64 -4.49 -6.16
C GLY A 90 -9.98 -3.72 -7.44
N VAL A 91 -9.78 -2.42 -7.38
CA VAL A 91 -10.10 -1.53 -8.51
C VAL A 91 -9.12 -1.68 -9.69
N ALA A 92 -7.88 -2.09 -9.40
CA ALA A 92 -6.78 -2.23 -10.35
C ALA A 92 -6.05 -3.58 -10.18
N PRO A 93 -6.69 -4.71 -10.53
CA PRO A 93 -6.24 -6.05 -10.18
C PRO A 93 -4.91 -6.48 -10.82
N ASP A 94 -4.43 -5.76 -11.83
CA ASP A 94 -3.12 -6.01 -12.46
C ASP A 94 -2.03 -5.02 -11.99
N ALA A 95 -2.36 -4.10 -11.08
CA ALA A 95 -1.36 -3.22 -10.48
C ALA A 95 -0.43 -3.99 -9.54
N LYS A 96 0.77 -3.47 -9.35
CA LYS A 96 1.72 -3.98 -8.34
C LYS A 96 1.70 -3.12 -7.10
N ILE A 97 1.77 -3.77 -5.95
CA ILE A 97 1.85 -3.14 -4.64
C ILE A 97 3.30 -3.13 -4.18
N LEU A 98 3.81 -1.96 -3.84
CA LEU A 98 5.09 -1.78 -3.16
C LEU A 98 4.80 -1.52 -1.67
N PRO A 99 4.91 -2.53 -0.79
CA PRO A 99 4.59 -2.37 0.62
C PRO A 99 5.70 -1.60 1.34
N ILE A 100 5.32 -0.64 2.16
CA ILE A 100 6.25 0.10 3.02
C ILE A 100 5.63 0.11 4.42
N SER A 101 6.13 -0.78 5.29
CA SER A 101 5.58 -0.91 6.62
C SER A 101 6.08 0.18 7.55
N LEU A 102 5.16 0.72 8.31
CA LEU A 102 5.42 1.66 9.39
C LEU A 102 4.71 1.20 10.68
N ASN A 103 5.20 1.68 11.80
CA ASN A 103 4.60 1.42 13.10
C ASN A 103 4.15 2.73 13.74
N MET A 104 2.84 2.90 13.86
CA MET A 104 2.23 4.04 14.55
C MET A 104 2.08 3.82 16.05
N GLY A 105 2.49 2.66 16.55
CA GLY A 105 2.44 2.32 17.96
C GLY A 105 3.44 3.11 18.80
N THR A 106 3.19 3.15 20.10
CA THR A 106 4.03 3.85 21.07
C THR A 106 5.22 3.04 21.58
N THR A 107 5.30 1.77 21.20
CA THR A 107 6.31 0.83 21.73
C THR A 107 7.24 0.36 20.62
N GLY A 108 8.48 0.80 20.69
CA GLY A 108 9.58 0.35 19.83
C GLY A 108 9.59 1.01 18.43
N GLY A 109 10.77 0.99 17.82
CA GLY A 109 10.97 1.51 16.49
C GLY A 109 11.27 3.03 16.43
N LYS A 110 11.35 3.54 15.20
CA LYS A 110 11.62 4.94 14.91
C LYS A 110 10.37 5.80 15.13
N SER A 111 10.57 7.08 15.34
CA SER A 111 9.45 8.03 15.45
C SER A 111 8.67 8.12 14.12
N ILE A 112 7.38 8.43 14.19
CA ILE A 112 6.56 8.63 12.97
C ILE A 112 7.10 9.81 12.14
N ASP A 113 7.73 10.77 12.78
CA ASP A 113 8.33 11.94 12.13
C ASP A 113 9.53 11.56 11.24
N GLU A 114 10.20 10.44 11.57
CA GLU A 114 11.27 9.87 10.75
C GLU A 114 10.73 8.86 9.72
N GLN A 115 9.70 8.10 10.10
CA GLN A 115 9.17 7.04 9.25
C GLN A 115 8.50 7.59 7.98
N ILE A 116 7.66 8.63 8.09
CA ILE A 116 6.89 9.16 6.95
C ILE A 116 7.80 9.68 5.83
N PRO A 117 8.77 10.59 6.08
CA PRO A 117 9.64 11.06 5.00
C PRO A 117 10.49 9.94 4.41
N ALA A 118 10.94 8.97 5.22
CA ALA A 118 11.68 7.82 4.73
C ALA A 118 10.81 6.94 3.81
N ALA A 119 9.56 6.70 4.18
CA ALA A 119 8.62 5.90 3.40
C ALA A 119 8.30 6.56 2.04
N VAL A 120 8.02 7.86 2.04
CA VAL A 120 7.71 8.60 0.81
C VAL A 120 8.90 8.61 -0.14
N ARG A 121 10.12 8.89 0.36
CA ARG A 121 11.34 8.86 -0.45
C ARG A 121 11.61 7.46 -1.01
N TYR A 122 11.46 6.43 -0.18
CA TYR A 122 11.62 5.05 -0.65
C TYR A 122 10.65 4.72 -1.79
N ALA A 123 9.37 5.07 -1.64
CA ALA A 123 8.36 4.85 -2.67
C ALA A 123 8.75 5.48 -4.01
N VAL A 124 9.17 6.75 -3.99
CA VAL A 124 9.61 7.49 -5.18
C VAL A 124 10.83 6.83 -5.81
N ASP A 125 11.84 6.51 -5.01
CA ASP A 125 13.12 5.98 -5.49
C ASP A 125 12.99 4.55 -6.03
N HIS A 126 11.93 3.82 -5.64
CA HIS A 126 11.64 2.46 -6.10
C HIS A 126 10.52 2.36 -7.12
N GLY A 127 10.21 3.47 -7.80
CA GLY A 127 9.40 3.48 -9.01
C GLY A 127 7.89 3.45 -8.79
N ALA A 128 7.40 3.78 -7.60
CA ALA A 128 5.97 3.98 -7.41
C ALA A 128 5.48 5.18 -8.21
N GLN A 129 4.39 5.02 -8.94
CA GLN A 129 3.68 6.12 -9.60
C GLN A 129 2.61 6.74 -8.70
N ILE A 130 2.10 5.95 -7.76
CA ILE A 130 1.10 6.37 -6.80
C ILE A 130 1.57 5.95 -5.41
N ILE A 131 1.39 6.82 -4.43
CA ILE A 131 1.56 6.52 -3.01
C ILE A 131 0.19 6.59 -2.34
N ASN A 132 -0.24 5.50 -1.72
CA ASN A 132 -1.42 5.45 -0.87
C ASN A 132 -1.01 5.48 0.60
N MET A 133 -1.56 6.45 1.34
CA MET A 133 -1.34 6.64 2.78
C MET A 133 -2.70 6.61 3.49
N SER A 134 -3.19 5.43 3.83
CA SER A 134 -4.45 5.25 4.58
C SER A 134 -4.23 5.36 6.10
N ILE A 135 -3.43 6.34 6.50
CA ILE A 135 -3.06 6.60 7.89
C ILE A 135 -3.48 7.99 8.31
N GLY A 136 -3.89 8.13 9.55
CA GLY A 136 -4.27 9.41 10.14
C GLY A 136 -3.31 9.84 11.23
N SER A 137 -3.23 11.14 11.49
CA SER A 137 -2.49 11.72 12.60
C SER A 137 -3.37 12.70 13.37
N ASN A 138 -3.22 12.70 14.69
CA ASN A 138 -3.87 13.69 15.56
C ASN A 138 -3.05 14.98 15.69
N LYS A 139 -1.95 15.10 14.96
CA LYS A 139 -1.11 16.31 14.98
C LYS A 139 -1.81 17.44 14.25
N THR A 140 -1.76 18.64 14.83
CA THR A 140 -2.26 19.87 14.19
C THR A 140 -1.26 20.48 13.22
N SER A 141 -0.01 20.01 13.25
CA SER A 141 1.07 20.36 12.34
C SER A 141 2.03 19.19 12.21
N TRP A 142 2.74 19.10 11.10
CA TRP A 142 3.79 18.12 10.88
C TRP A 142 5.16 18.78 10.66
N PRO A 143 6.26 18.02 10.82
CA PRO A 143 7.62 18.53 10.62
C PRO A 143 7.87 18.96 9.16
N GLN A 144 8.75 19.94 8.98
CA GLN A 144 9.21 20.39 7.65
C GLN A 144 9.73 19.22 6.78
N SER A 145 10.33 18.19 7.40
CA SER A 145 10.81 16.99 6.68
C SER A 145 9.71 16.25 5.93
N TRP A 146 8.46 16.35 6.37
CA TRP A 146 7.33 15.78 5.66
C TRP A 146 7.01 16.59 4.39
N ASP A 147 6.98 17.93 4.52
CA ASP A 147 6.76 18.82 3.35
C ASP A 147 7.83 18.61 2.30
N GLU A 148 9.09 18.47 2.71
CA GLU A 148 10.21 18.19 1.81
C GLU A 148 10.07 16.83 1.09
N ALA A 149 9.59 15.80 1.79
CA ALA A 149 9.37 14.49 1.19
C ALA A 149 8.19 14.50 0.22
N PHE A 150 7.10 15.19 0.56
CA PHE A 150 5.95 15.34 -0.33
C PHE A 150 6.29 16.19 -1.56
N ALA A 151 7.03 17.28 -1.39
CA ALA A 151 7.54 18.07 -2.51
C ALA A 151 8.45 17.25 -3.44
N TYR A 152 9.29 16.37 -2.86
CA TYR A 152 10.11 15.46 -3.65
C TYR A 152 9.27 14.51 -4.50
N ALA A 153 8.21 13.91 -3.93
CA ALA A 153 7.30 13.05 -4.68
C ALA A 153 6.60 13.82 -5.82
N GLU A 154 6.12 15.04 -5.54
CA GLU A 154 5.49 15.89 -6.54
C GLU A 154 6.45 16.23 -7.69
N GLN A 155 7.70 16.62 -7.38
CA GLN A 155 8.73 16.92 -8.38
C GLN A 155 9.03 15.71 -9.29
N LYS A 156 8.90 14.50 -8.77
CA LYS A 156 9.08 13.25 -9.51
C LYS A 156 7.81 12.77 -10.24
N GLY A 157 6.72 13.52 -10.13
CA GLY A 157 5.44 13.18 -10.76
C GLY A 157 4.71 12.02 -10.10
N VAL A 158 5.01 11.73 -8.83
CA VAL A 158 4.33 10.68 -8.05
C VAL A 158 3.09 11.27 -7.39
N LEU A 159 1.94 10.64 -7.63
CA LEU A 159 0.66 11.05 -7.04
C LEU A 159 0.56 10.53 -5.61
N ILE A 160 0.24 11.39 -4.66
CA ILE A 160 -0.04 11.02 -3.28
C ILE A 160 -1.54 11.05 -3.03
N VAL A 161 -2.08 9.94 -2.52
CA VAL A 161 -3.46 9.79 -2.07
C VAL A 161 -3.41 9.52 -0.56
N ALA A 162 -4.00 10.41 0.22
CA ALA A 162 -4.01 10.30 1.67
C ALA A 162 -5.43 10.30 2.21
N ALA A 163 -5.64 9.63 3.35
CA ALA A 163 -6.90 9.67 4.07
C ALA A 163 -7.17 11.09 4.60
N ALA A 164 -8.38 11.59 4.36
CA ALA A 164 -8.80 12.90 4.91
C ALA A 164 -9.06 12.86 6.42
N GLY A 165 -9.10 11.66 7.01
CA GLY A 165 -9.52 11.42 8.38
C GLY A 165 -11.03 11.22 8.51
N ILE A 166 -11.44 10.83 9.71
CA ILE A 166 -12.85 10.52 10.05
C ILE A 166 -13.36 11.35 11.23
N ARG A 167 -12.76 12.50 11.49
CA ARG A 167 -13.30 13.42 12.50
C ARG A 167 -14.34 14.32 11.84
N GLY A 168 -15.59 14.01 12.09
CA GLY A 168 -16.70 14.91 11.90
C GLY A 168 -16.88 15.81 13.12
#